data_a22314157d8b6856f4213fc0632291bf
#
_entry.id   a22314157d8b6856f4213fc0632291bf
#
_cell.length_a   1.000
_cell.length_b   1.000
_cell.length_c   1.000
_cell.angle_alpha   90.00
_cell.angle_beta   90.00
_cell.angle_gamma   90.00
#
_symmetry.space_group_name_H-M   'P 1'
#
loop_
_entity.id
_entity.type
_entity.pdbx_description
1 polymer ?
#
loop_
_entity_poly.entity_id
_entity_poly.type
_entity_poly.pdbx_seq_one_letter_code
_entity_poly.pdbx_strand_id
1 'polypeptide(L)'
;MKFHLWNAAILSATLVACAPPQPPVLTPDPVTLQFLDISDWHGQLDPLSFGSGDTAYQAGGAAVLSVYFKQDRAANPNTLTFTAGDDTGGSPPLSSFFGEKPAVEALNLMGLDAATFGNHNFDGGLSPLQGLINTAKFSYVSANLTNLDGNLANVKPYRIFTVGGVKVAVVGLTNPEARELVSPTAFGSILITDPVAAAEKARLAAKAEGAHVFVALTHLGVTSVDATSKAPSGPLIDFANNATGYDVIFGDHTNVQYSSTFGKTLVVENLSKGASYARVQLTFDRNNNTVLQSSNTFVIPKTTAVTPDPAVVAQLAPYRTQLAAQLDTKLGVATDLFPRANNNERLGEVALGDLVTDAIRARYGTQLAVVNGGTLRSPLPSSYAPLDTTLRRPGPGYQSGPPYDVVAGDVYSVLPFGNSVVTRTVTGTQLYAVLENSVSALPGSSGRFLQISGFSYRYDVSKPVGSRVVSVTLDTGAPILKDAATYTLALPDFTNAGGDGYTMLADGQGTSRELDAQVVLDAIKTQGTITPNPNLGQRIKAVTVP
;
A
#
# COMPACT_ATOMS: atom_id res chain seq x y z
N MET A 1 -40.94 -91.03 26.84
CA MET A 1 -40.38 -90.11 25.82
C MET A 1 -39.57 -89.06 26.57
N LYS A 2 -38.21 -89.13 26.52
CA LYS A 2 -37.30 -88.22 27.18
C LYS A 2 -36.71 -87.31 26.10
N PHE A 3 -36.95 -86.01 26.16
CA PHE A 3 -36.31 -85.00 25.30
C PHE A 3 -35.02 -84.52 25.99
N HIS A 4 -33.90 -84.59 25.30
CA HIS A 4 -32.63 -84.04 25.70
C HIS A 4 -32.50 -82.63 25.09
N LEU A 5 -32.35 -81.62 25.95
CA LEU A 5 -31.99 -80.27 25.56
C LEU A 5 -30.45 -80.17 25.49
N TRP A 6 -29.92 -79.75 24.33
CA TRP A 6 -28.53 -79.44 24.14
C TRP A 6 -28.36 -77.89 24.35
N ASN A 7 -27.56 -77.55 25.32
CA ASN A 7 -27.12 -76.16 25.49
C ASN A 7 -25.91 -75.93 24.61
N ALA A 8 -26.04 -74.99 23.62
CA ALA A 8 -24.91 -74.48 22.85
C ALA A 8 -24.35 -73.21 23.57
N ALA A 9 -23.15 -73.33 24.09
CA ALA A 9 -22.41 -72.20 24.63
C ALA A 9 -21.76 -71.42 23.49
N ILE A 10 -22.20 -70.15 23.28
CA ILE A 10 -21.58 -69.19 22.33
C ILE A 10 -20.39 -68.57 23.03
N LEU A 11 -19.18 -68.86 22.58
CA LEU A 11 -17.93 -68.23 23.01
C LEU A 11 -17.74 -66.90 22.23
N SER A 12 -18.02 -65.74 22.84
CA SER A 12 -17.76 -64.46 22.27
C SER A 12 -16.28 -64.12 22.42
N ALA A 13 -15.53 -64.21 21.33
CA ALA A 13 -14.14 -63.71 21.29
C ALA A 13 -14.15 -62.19 21.09
N THR A 14 -13.83 -61.46 22.13
CA THR A 14 -13.57 -60.00 22.05
C THR A 14 -12.19 -59.77 21.43
N LEU A 15 -12.17 -59.31 20.16
CA LEU A 15 -10.97 -58.76 19.52
C LEU A 15 -10.63 -57.42 20.17
N VAL A 16 -9.64 -57.41 21.02
CA VAL A 16 -9.01 -56.16 21.49
C VAL A 16 -8.13 -55.67 20.35
N ALA A 17 -8.62 -54.68 19.59
CA ALA A 17 -7.80 -53.94 18.64
C ALA A 17 -6.76 -53.15 19.43
N CYS A 18 -5.51 -53.58 19.42
CA CYS A 18 -4.39 -52.75 19.88
C CYS A 18 -4.27 -51.53 18.95
N ALA A 19 -4.61 -50.33 19.45
CA ALA A 19 -4.25 -49.08 18.76
C ALA A 19 -2.71 -49.05 18.61
N PRO A 20 -2.20 -48.64 17.44
CA PRO A 20 -0.75 -48.49 17.27
C PRO A 20 -0.20 -47.54 18.35
N PRO A 21 0.98 -47.87 18.91
CA PRO A 21 1.60 -46.99 19.92
C PRO A 21 1.78 -45.59 19.32
N GLN A 22 1.27 -44.57 20.00
CA GLN A 22 1.55 -43.21 19.61
C GLN A 22 3.06 -42.99 19.70
N PRO A 23 3.67 -42.30 18.71
CA PRO A 23 5.09 -41.98 18.78
C PRO A 23 5.37 -41.18 20.07
N PRO A 24 6.52 -41.41 20.73
CA PRO A 24 6.85 -40.72 21.96
C PRO A 24 6.92 -39.24 21.69
N VAL A 25 6.21 -38.44 22.49
CA VAL A 25 6.34 -36.97 22.48
C VAL A 25 7.74 -36.66 23.00
N LEU A 26 8.59 -36.06 22.13
CA LEU A 26 9.95 -35.68 22.48
C LEU A 26 9.92 -34.48 23.43
N THR A 27 10.94 -34.38 24.29
CA THR A 27 11.12 -33.16 25.11
C THR A 27 11.23 -31.95 24.18
N PRO A 28 10.49 -30.87 24.43
CA PRO A 28 10.54 -29.68 23.59
C PRO A 28 11.96 -29.10 23.48
N ASP A 29 12.34 -28.70 22.27
CA ASP A 29 13.59 -27.98 21.95
C ASP A 29 13.21 -26.64 21.29
N PRO A 30 12.82 -25.63 22.12
CA PRO A 30 12.29 -24.38 21.61
C PRO A 30 13.38 -23.47 21.04
N VAL A 31 13.08 -22.85 19.90
CA VAL A 31 13.84 -21.76 19.30
C VAL A 31 12.91 -20.60 18.98
N THR A 32 13.35 -19.37 19.27
CA THR A 32 12.60 -18.17 18.88
C THR A 32 13.06 -17.71 17.52
N LEU A 33 12.15 -17.72 16.54
CA LEU A 33 12.28 -17.10 15.22
C LEU A 33 11.67 -15.70 15.30
N GLN A 34 12.27 -14.72 14.63
CA GLN A 34 11.78 -13.35 14.57
C GLN A 34 11.60 -12.93 13.12
N PHE A 35 10.47 -12.28 12.83
CA PHE A 35 10.17 -11.72 11.52
C PHE A 35 9.88 -10.24 11.66
N LEU A 36 10.60 -9.41 10.90
CA LEU A 36 10.38 -7.97 10.80
C LEU A 36 9.69 -7.69 9.46
N ASP A 37 8.63 -6.88 9.48
CA ASP A 37 7.90 -6.53 8.26
C ASP A 37 7.63 -5.03 8.18
N ILE A 38 7.94 -4.43 7.02
CA ILE A 38 7.58 -3.07 6.64
C ILE A 38 6.59 -3.12 5.50
N SER A 39 5.37 -2.72 5.76
CA SER A 39 4.30 -2.68 4.76
C SER A 39 4.33 -1.37 3.97
N ASP A 40 3.90 -1.41 2.68
CA ASP A 40 3.69 -0.22 1.84
C ASP A 40 4.80 0.84 2.01
N TRP A 41 6.05 0.43 1.91
CA TRP A 41 7.15 1.34 2.22
C TRP A 41 7.29 2.47 1.21
N HIS A 42 6.96 2.20 -0.07
CA HIS A 42 6.93 3.19 -1.15
C HIS A 42 8.22 4.01 -1.23
N GLY A 43 9.38 3.36 -1.12
CA GLY A 43 10.65 4.07 -1.21
C GLY A 43 10.76 5.29 -0.28
N GLN A 44 10.14 5.26 0.89
CA GLN A 44 10.15 6.36 1.86
C GLN A 44 11.51 6.44 2.55
N LEU A 45 12.49 7.02 1.84
CA LEU A 45 13.89 7.12 2.26
C LEU A 45 14.10 8.11 3.40
N ASP A 46 13.26 9.15 3.48
CA ASP A 46 13.29 10.19 4.52
C ASP A 46 12.30 9.88 5.64
N PRO A 47 12.60 10.29 6.89
CA PRO A 47 11.65 10.20 8.00
C PRO A 47 10.38 11.00 7.75
N LEU A 48 9.27 10.51 8.31
CA LEU A 48 7.98 11.21 8.34
C LEU A 48 7.81 11.96 9.67
N SER A 49 7.11 13.11 9.62
CA SER A 49 6.73 13.87 10.81
C SER A 49 5.31 13.50 11.27
N PHE A 50 5.13 13.33 12.55
CA PHE A 50 3.88 12.96 13.21
C PHE A 50 3.58 13.90 14.39
N GLY A 51 2.29 14.08 14.68
CA GLY A 51 1.83 14.94 15.78
C GLY A 51 2.04 16.42 15.51
N SER A 52 1.82 17.24 16.53
CA SER A 52 2.01 18.69 16.50
C SER A 52 2.40 19.21 17.90
N GLY A 53 3.03 20.40 17.94
CA GLY A 53 3.49 21.00 19.21
C GLY A 53 4.40 20.07 19.97
N ASP A 54 4.20 19.96 21.29
CA ASP A 54 5.02 19.14 22.19
C ASP A 54 4.90 17.62 21.96
N THR A 55 3.93 17.20 21.16
CA THR A 55 3.74 15.78 20.79
C THR A 55 4.37 15.43 19.45
N ALA A 56 4.98 16.39 18.76
CA ALA A 56 5.61 16.19 17.46
C ALA A 56 6.83 15.24 17.56
N TYR A 57 6.90 14.29 16.63
CA TYR A 57 8.07 13.42 16.49
C TYR A 57 8.28 13.04 15.02
N GLN A 58 9.47 12.55 14.72
CA GLN A 58 9.78 11.93 13.43
C GLN A 58 10.05 10.45 13.60
N ALA A 59 9.61 9.66 12.62
CA ALA A 59 9.85 8.22 12.56
C ALA A 59 10.03 7.74 11.12
N GLY A 60 10.60 6.55 10.98
CA GLY A 60 10.87 5.95 9.68
C GLY A 60 12.11 6.53 9.02
N GLY A 61 12.14 6.41 7.69
CA GLY A 61 13.30 6.69 6.88
C GLY A 61 14.34 5.57 6.89
N ALA A 62 14.96 5.30 5.75
CA ALA A 62 15.82 4.14 5.55
C ALA A 62 16.99 4.04 6.55
N ALA A 63 17.67 5.17 6.81
CA ALA A 63 18.84 5.19 7.71
C ALA A 63 18.47 4.91 9.18
N VAL A 64 17.27 5.28 9.60
CA VAL A 64 16.74 5.02 10.96
C VAL A 64 16.27 3.56 11.06
N LEU A 65 15.44 3.12 10.12
CA LEU A 65 14.94 1.73 10.04
C LEU A 65 16.10 0.72 10.03
N SER A 66 17.16 1.00 9.27
CA SER A 66 18.37 0.16 9.22
C SER A 66 18.95 -0.10 10.62
N VAL A 67 19.01 0.92 11.47
CA VAL A 67 19.53 0.78 12.84
C VAL A 67 18.60 -0.07 13.70
N TYR A 68 17.30 0.16 13.63
CA TYR A 68 16.31 -0.65 14.38
C TYR A 68 16.39 -2.13 13.98
N PHE A 69 16.47 -2.42 12.67
CA PHE A 69 16.61 -3.80 12.20
C PHE A 69 17.93 -4.45 12.63
N LYS A 70 19.03 -3.69 12.64
CA LYS A 70 20.32 -4.18 13.17
C LYS A 70 20.25 -4.48 14.65
N GLN A 71 19.57 -3.64 15.46
CA GLN A 71 19.36 -3.87 16.88
C GLN A 71 18.50 -5.11 17.12
N ASP A 72 17.43 -5.29 16.35
CA ASP A 72 16.56 -6.46 16.46
C ASP A 72 17.29 -7.77 16.10
N ARG A 73 18.11 -7.74 15.03
CA ARG A 73 18.95 -8.89 14.66
C ARG A 73 20.03 -9.17 15.70
N ALA A 74 20.59 -8.14 16.33
CA ALA A 74 21.57 -8.33 17.41
C ALA A 74 20.92 -8.95 18.67
N ALA A 75 19.66 -8.58 18.95
CA ALA A 75 18.89 -9.15 20.07
C ALA A 75 18.44 -10.60 19.78
N ASN A 76 18.08 -10.90 18.54
CA ASN A 76 17.73 -12.24 18.09
C ASN A 76 18.36 -12.53 16.71
N PRO A 77 19.45 -13.33 16.62
CA PRO A 77 20.08 -13.65 15.34
C PRO A 77 19.22 -14.52 14.41
N ASN A 78 18.16 -15.14 14.94
CA ASN A 78 17.20 -15.90 14.13
C ASN A 78 16.12 -14.99 13.54
N THR A 79 16.53 -13.90 12.88
CA THR A 79 15.65 -12.86 12.32
C THR A 79 15.67 -12.89 10.79
N LEU A 80 14.48 -12.84 10.19
CA LEU A 80 14.27 -12.51 8.77
C LEU A 80 13.51 -11.19 8.66
N THR A 81 13.77 -10.44 7.58
CA THR A 81 13.12 -9.14 7.33
C THR A 81 12.42 -9.15 5.98
N PHE A 82 11.19 -8.65 5.96
CA PHE A 82 10.29 -8.75 4.84
C PHE A 82 9.63 -7.41 4.47
N THR A 83 9.05 -7.39 3.27
CA THR A 83 7.97 -6.49 2.89
C THR A 83 6.88 -7.28 2.15
N ALA A 84 5.64 -6.98 2.46
CA ALA A 84 4.48 -7.63 1.86
C ALA A 84 4.00 -6.92 0.57
N GLY A 85 4.87 -6.18 -0.09
CA GLY A 85 4.64 -5.49 -1.36
C GLY A 85 4.76 -3.97 -1.25
N ASP A 86 4.64 -3.31 -2.39
CA ASP A 86 4.76 -1.85 -2.52
C ASP A 86 5.99 -1.25 -1.79
N ASP A 87 7.10 -1.99 -1.84
CA ASP A 87 8.39 -1.49 -1.36
C ASP A 87 8.89 -0.31 -2.22
N THR A 88 8.47 -0.24 -3.48
CA THR A 88 8.74 0.81 -4.46
C THR A 88 7.49 1.20 -5.23
N GLY A 89 7.53 2.35 -5.93
CA GLY A 89 6.43 2.93 -6.66
C GLY A 89 5.55 3.85 -5.81
N GLY A 90 4.91 4.84 -6.42
CA GLY A 90 4.22 5.91 -5.69
C GLY A 90 5.13 6.65 -4.70
N SER A 91 6.42 6.69 -4.98
CA SER A 91 7.49 7.05 -4.06
C SER A 91 7.81 8.55 -4.07
N PRO A 92 8.35 9.08 -2.94
CA PRO A 92 8.91 10.44 -2.91
C PRO A 92 10.05 10.63 -3.92
N PRO A 93 10.35 11.89 -4.30
CA PRO A 93 11.32 12.23 -5.34
C PRO A 93 12.70 11.61 -5.17
N LEU A 94 13.18 11.45 -3.95
CA LEU A 94 14.50 10.84 -3.69
C LEU A 94 14.60 9.38 -4.19
N SER A 95 13.47 8.72 -4.40
CA SER A 95 13.39 7.38 -5.00
C SER A 95 12.91 7.44 -6.45
N SER A 96 11.74 8.06 -6.71
CA SER A 96 11.06 8.03 -8.01
C SER A 96 11.86 8.68 -9.13
N PHE A 97 12.57 9.80 -8.91
CA PHE A 97 13.41 10.46 -9.92
C PHE A 97 14.58 9.61 -10.41
N PHE A 98 14.97 8.60 -9.66
CA PHE A 98 16.05 7.68 -9.99
C PHE A 98 15.54 6.27 -10.31
N GLY A 99 14.27 6.16 -10.73
CA GLY A 99 13.64 4.90 -11.12
C GLY A 99 13.64 3.87 -9.99
N GLU A 100 13.40 4.31 -8.75
CA GLU A 100 13.29 3.52 -7.52
C GLU A 100 14.61 2.83 -7.08
N LYS A 101 15.69 3.03 -7.81
CA LYS A 101 16.99 2.41 -7.50
C LYS A 101 17.50 2.75 -6.10
N PRO A 102 17.45 4.03 -5.61
CA PRO A 102 17.91 4.35 -4.25
C PRO A 102 17.15 3.59 -3.16
N ALA A 103 15.86 3.32 -3.38
CA ALA A 103 15.05 2.54 -2.44
C ALA A 103 15.54 1.08 -2.34
N VAL A 104 15.70 0.40 -3.47
CA VAL A 104 16.18 -0.99 -3.48
C VAL A 104 17.60 -1.11 -2.92
N GLU A 105 18.50 -0.16 -3.22
CA GLU A 105 19.84 -0.12 -2.63
C GLU A 105 19.80 0.08 -1.11
N ALA A 106 18.88 0.91 -0.60
CA ALA A 106 18.69 1.10 0.84
C ALA A 106 18.13 -0.18 1.50
N LEU A 107 17.15 -0.85 0.90
CA LEU A 107 16.62 -2.14 1.37
C LEU A 107 17.72 -3.21 1.46
N ASN A 108 18.65 -3.23 0.49
CA ASN A 108 19.82 -4.10 0.55
C ASN A 108 20.71 -3.81 1.79
N LEU A 109 20.91 -2.53 2.13
CA LEU A 109 21.68 -2.13 3.32
C LEU A 109 20.92 -2.38 4.63
N MET A 110 19.61 -2.25 4.61
CA MET A 110 18.73 -2.60 5.73
C MET A 110 18.67 -4.11 5.97
N GLY A 111 19.12 -4.90 4.99
CA GLY A 111 19.22 -6.36 5.08
C GLY A 111 17.87 -7.04 4.91
N LEU A 112 17.07 -6.62 3.96
CA LEU A 112 15.86 -7.33 3.57
C LEU A 112 16.21 -8.74 3.07
N ASP A 113 15.35 -9.74 3.39
CA ASP A 113 15.55 -11.13 2.98
C ASP A 113 14.59 -11.53 1.86
N ALA A 114 13.32 -11.10 1.94
CA ALA A 114 12.32 -11.35 0.90
C ALA A 114 11.29 -10.21 0.78
N ALA A 115 10.74 -10.06 -0.43
CA ALA A 115 9.65 -9.17 -0.77
C ALA A 115 8.63 -9.91 -1.66
N THR A 116 7.35 -9.53 -1.58
CA THR A 116 6.39 -9.83 -2.63
C THR A 116 6.11 -8.56 -3.45
N PHE A 117 5.21 -8.65 -4.42
CA PHE A 117 4.82 -7.50 -5.22
C PHE A 117 3.43 -7.00 -4.81
N GLY A 118 3.33 -5.68 -4.65
CA GLY A 118 2.05 -4.99 -4.71
C GLY A 118 1.81 -4.39 -6.10
N ASN A 119 0.77 -3.58 -6.23
CA ASN A 119 0.43 -2.94 -7.49
C ASN A 119 1.47 -1.89 -7.91
N HIS A 120 1.97 -1.08 -6.99
CA HIS A 120 2.92 0.00 -7.30
C HIS A 120 4.31 -0.48 -7.72
N ASN A 121 4.69 -1.71 -7.43
CA ASN A 121 5.91 -2.29 -8.01
C ASN A 121 5.90 -2.27 -9.55
N PHE A 122 4.70 -2.24 -10.16
CA PHE A 122 4.51 -2.24 -11.60
C PHE A 122 4.31 -0.84 -12.21
N ASP A 123 4.38 0.25 -11.44
CA ASP A 123 4.15 1.62 -11.95
C ASP A 123 4.99 1.96 -13.19
N GLY A 124 6.26 1.57 -13.18
CA GLY A 124 7.17 1.77 -14.32
C GLY A 124 7.07 0.72 -15.42
N GLY A 125 6.22 -0.31 -15.27
CA GLY A 125 6.14 -1.47 -16.16
C GLY A 125 7.25 -2.50 -15.94
N LEU A 126 7.28 -3.54 -16.78
CA LEU A 126 8.11 -4.74 -16.55
C LEU A 126 9.61 -4.51 -16.67
N SER A 127 10.07 -3.68 -17.62
CA SER A 127 11.51 -3.49 -17.86
C SER A 127 12.19 -2.74 -16.69
N PRO A 128 11.67 -1.61 -16.16
CA PRO A 128 12.18 -1.01 -14.94
C PRO A 128 12.11 -1.96 -13.73
N LEU A 129 10.99 -2.66 -13.53
CA LEU A 129 10.83 -3.63 -12.44
C LEU A 129 11.91 -4.73 -12.50
N GLN A 130 12.20 -5.27 -13.69
CA GLN A 130 13.29 -6.24 -13.86
C GLN A 130 14.66 -5.66 -13.46
N GLY A 131 14.90 -4.38 -13.74
CA GLY A 131 16.10 -3.66 -13.30
C GLY A 131 16.21 -3.60 -11.77
N LEU A 132 15.09 -3.38 -11.08
CA LEU A 132 15.01 -3.38 -9.61
C LEU A 132 15.24 -4.78 -9.03
N ILE A 133 14.60 -5.81 -9.60
CA ILE A 133 14.82 -7.22 -9.21
C ILE A 133 16.31 -7.60 -9.35
N ASN A 134 16.97 -7.16 -10.41
CA ASN A 134 18.41 -7.42 -10.61
C ASN A 134 19.30 -6.63 -9.64
N THR A 135 18.84 -5.51 -9.11
CA THR A 135 19.55 -4.68 -8.12
C THR A 135 19.39 -5.24 -6.71
N ALA A 136 18.27 -5.90 -6.44
CA ALA A 136 17.95 -6.48 -5.13
C ALA A 136 18.92 -7.61 -4.76
N LYS A 137 19.38 -7.62 -3.50
CA LYS A 137 20.11 -8.72 -2.88
C LYS A 137 19.23 -9.68 -2.11
N PHE A 138 17.96 -9.35 -1.98
CA PHE A 138 16.88 -10.14 -1.41
C PHE A 138 16.08 -10.84 -2.51
N SER A 139 15.17 -11.74 -2.13
CA SER A 139 14.39 -12.51 -3.08
C SER A 139 13.01 -11.89 -3.28
N TYR A 140 12.63 -11.56 -4.52
CA TYR A 140 11.22 -11.33 -4.85
C TYR A 140 10.50 -12.67 -5.05
N VAL A 141 9.35 -12.82 -4.38
CA VAL A 141 8.50 -14.03 -4.44
C VAL A 141 7.05 -13.66 -4.77
N SER A 142 6.41 -14.43 -5.66
CA SER A 142 4.96 -14.36 -5.88
C SER A 142 4.48 -15.67 -6.49
N ALA A 143 3.56 -16.34 -5.79
CA ALA A 143 3.02 -17.64 -6.19
C ALA A 143 1.84 -17.52 -7.17
N ASN A 144 1.14 -16.38 -7.18
CA ASN A 144 -0.04 -16.16 -8.01
C ASN A 144 0.22 -15.33 -9.28
N LEU A 145 1.46 -14.90 -9.51
CA LEU A 145 1.86 -14.35 -10.82
C LEU A 145 2.19 -15.52 -11.77
N THR A 146 1.61 -15.50 -12.95
CA THR A 146 1.84 -16.51 -14.00
C THR A 146 2.26 -15.83 -15.30
N ASN A 147 2.73 -16.63 -16.25
CA ASN A 147 3.28 -16.12 -17.51
C ASN A 147 4.51 -15.23 -17.29
N LEU A 148 5.38 -15.65 -16.36
CA LEU A 148 6.60 -14.90 -16.02
C LEU A 148 7.70 -15.05 -17.08
N ASP A 149 7.73 -16.16 -17.81
CA ASP A 149 8.75 -16.44 -18.84
C ASP A 149 8.73 -15.36 -19.92
N GLY A 150 9.89 -14.73 -20.14
CA GLY A 150 10.04 -13.60 -21.06
C GLY A 150 9.54 -12.25 -20.52
N ASN A 151 8.92 -12.20 -19.34
CA ASN A 151 8.43 -10.99 -18.67
C ASN A 151 9.30 -10.59 -17.49
N LEU A 152 9.41 -11.45 -16.47
CA LEU A 152 10.22 -11.23 -15.27
C LEU A 152 11.04 -12.47 -14.94
N ALA A 153 12.35 -12.28 -14.79
CA ALA A 153 13.28 -13.32 -14.35
C ALA A 153 13.53 -13.25 -12.83
N ASN A 154 13.98 -14.36 -12.26
CA ASN A 154 14.36 -14.47 -10.85
C ASN A 154 13.21 -14.31 -9.84
N VAL A 155 11.97 -14.37 -10.27
CA VAL A 155 10.79 -14.43 -9.41
C VAL A 155 10.41 -15.89 -9.17
N LYS A 156 10.22 -16.28 -7.92
CA LYS A 156 9.83 -17.63 -7.52
C LYS A 156 8.52 -17.60 -6.73
N PRO A 157 7.75 -18.70 -6.69
CA PRO A 157 6.54 -18.77 -5.87
C PRO A 157 6.83 -18.59 -4.37
N TYR A 158 7.98 -19.07 -3.91
CA TYR A 158 8.44 -19.01 -2.52
C TYR A 158 9.96 -19.10 -2.44
N ARG A 159 10.48 -18.79 -1.26
CA ARG A 159 11.89 -19.01 -0.86
C ARG A 159 11.92 -19.75 0.47
N ILE A 160 12.85 -20.70 0.62
CA ILE A 160 13.12 -21.38 1.89
C ILE A 160 14.40 -20.80 2.49
N PHE A 161 14.30 -20.34 3.73
CA PHE A 161 15.42 -19.89 4.55
C PHE A 161 15.67 -20.89 5.67
N THR A 162 16.92 -21.09 6.05
CA THR A 162 17.26 -21.86 7.25
C THR A 162 17.73 -20.89 8.33
N VAL A 163 16.95 -20.75 9.38
CA VAL A 163 17.22 -19.82 10.48
C VAL A 163 16.94 -20.52 11.81
N GLY A 164 17.88 -20.42 12.78
CA GLY A 164 17.77 -21.15 14.03
C GLY A 164 17.70 -22.68 13.89
N GLY A 165 18.23 -23.24 12.78
CA GLY A 165 18.11 -24.65 12.44
C GLY A 165 16.74 -25.09 11.91
N VAL A 166 15.81 -24.13 11.66
CA VAL A 166 14.47 -24.37 11.16
C VAL A 166 14.36 -23.90 9.71
N LYS A 167 13.76 -24.71 8.83
CA LYS A 167 13.42 -24.31 7.47
C LYS A 167 12.11 -23.53 7.45
N VAL A 168 12.20 -22.25 7.12
CA VAL A 168 11.07 -21.31 6.99
C VAL A 168 10.79 -21.07 5.52
N ALA A 169 9.60 -21.42 5.05
CA ALA A 169 9.12 -21.09 3.70
C ALA A 169 8.41 -19.73 3.72
N VAL A 170 8.83 -18.83 2.85
CA VAL A 170 8.23 -17.51 2.63
C VAL A 170 7.58 -17.53 1.26
N VAL A 171 6.26 -17.46 1.22
CA VAL A 171 5.42 -17.49 0.01
C VAL A 171 4.91 -16.08 -0.25
N GLY A 172 5.06 -15.56 -1.47
CA GLY A 172 4.56 -14.24 -1.85
C GLY A 172 3.23 -14.32 -2.60
N LEU A 173 2.41 -13.28 -2.46
CA LEU A 173 1.11 -13.16 -3.14
C LEU A 173 0.84 -11.69 -3.48
N THR A 174 0.60 -11.44 -4.77
CA THR A 174 0.22 -10.14 -5.32
C THR A 174 -1.30 -9.99 -5.25
N ASN A 175 -1.80 -8.80 -4.96
CA ASN A 175 -3.24 -8.52 -4.91
C ASN A 175 -3.90 -8.73 -6.29
N PRO A 176 -5.05 -9.42 -6.37
CA PRO A 176 -5.71 -9.74 -7.64
C PRO A 176 -6.10 -8.51 -8.47
N GLU A 177 -6.50 -7.42 -7.81
CA GLU A 177 -6.92 -6.16 -8.44
C GLU A 177 -5.77 -5.28 -8.90
N ALA A 178 -4.50 -5.65 -8.67
CA ALA A 178 -3.33 -4.83 -9.00
C ALA A 178 -3.33 -4.29 -10.44
N ARG A 179 -3.82 -5.09 -11.39
CA ARG A 179 -3.92 -4.65 -12.80
C ARG A 179 -4.88 -3.49 -13.05
N GLU A 180 -5.86 -3.30 -12.16
CA GLU A 180 -6.83 -2.21 -12.23
C GLU A 180 -6.32 -0.93 -11.56
N LEU A 181 -5.30 -1.07 -10.71
CA LEU A 181 -4.74 -0.01 -9.87
C LEU A 181 -3.52 0.68 -10.48
N VAL A 182 -3.02 0.20 -11.62
CA VAL A 182 -1.89 0.79 -12.34
C VAL A 182 -2.22 0.94 -13.83
N SER A 183 -1.27 1.51 -14.60
CA SER A 183 -1.45 1.64 -16.06
C SER A 183 -1.83 0.29 -16.68
N PRO A 184 -2.84 0.22 -17.56
CA PRO A 184 -3.30 -1.02 -18.17
C PRO A 184 -2.22 -1.86 -18.87
N THR A 185 -1.12 -1.23 -19.30
CA THR A 185 0.01 -1.89 -19.97
C THR A 185 1.11 -2.35 -19.01
N ALA A 186 1.06 -1.96 -17.74
CA ALA A 186 2.15 -2.15 -16.78
C ALA A 186 2.50 -3.63 -16.54
N PHE A 187 1.52 -4.51 -16.56
CA PHE A 187 1.70 -5.95 -16.35
C PHE A 187 2.05 -6.73 -17.64
N GLY A 188 2.02 -6.09 -18.83
CA GLY A 188 2.22 -6.80 -20.08
C GLY A 188 1.30 -8.03 -20.18
N SER A 189 1.88 -9.20 -20.43
CA SER A 189 1.15 -10.49 -20.51
C SER A 189 1.10 -11.27 -19.18
N ILE A 190 1.65 -10.76 -18.07
CA ILE A 190 1.57 -11.40 -16.75
C ILE A 190 0.11 -11.45 -16.30
N LEU A 191 -0.31 -12.62 -15.80
CA LEU A 191 -1.64 -12.84 -15.23
C LEU A 191 -1.53 -13.03 -13.72
N ILE A 192 -2.53 -12.55 -12.99
CA ILE A 192 -2.68 -12.74 -11.55
C ILE A 192 -3.77 -13.78 -11.34
N THR A 193 -3.45 -14.85 -10.62
CA THR A 193 -4.39 -15.95 -10.34
C THR A 193 -4.92 -15.87 -8.92
N ASP A 194 -5.86 -16.75 -8.58
CA ASP A 194 -6.43 -16.84 -7.23
C ASP A 194 -5.35 -17.03 -6.17
N PRO A 195 -5.26 -16.13 -5.16
CA PRO A 195 -4.19 -16.17 -4.17
C PRO A 195 -4.28 -17.37 -3.23
N VAL A 196 -5.49 -17.87 -2.90
CA VAL A 196 -5.65 -18.99 -1.96
C VAL A 196 -5.15 -20.29 -2.60
N ALA A 197 -5.55 -20.58 -3.84
CA ALA A 197 -5.13 -21.76 -4.57
C ALA A 197 -3.62 -21.75 -4.85
N ALA A 198 -3.06 -20.58 -5.20
CA ALA A 198 -1.63 -20.39 -5.44
C ALA A 198 -0.80 -20.59 -4.15
N ALA A 199 -1.27 -20.03 -3.04
CA ALA A 199 -0.66 -20.15 -1.72
C ALA A 199 -0.60 -21.62 -1.27
N GLU A 200 -1.70 -22.36 -1.40
CA GLU A 200 -1.74 -23.78 -1.02
C GLU A 200 -0.78 -24.62 -1.85
N LYS A 201 -0.74 -24.41 -3.18
CA LYS A 201 0.19 -25.09 -4.08
C LYS A 201 1.65 -24.84 -3.68
N ALA A 202 2.00 -23.56 -3.42
CA ALA A 202 3.35 -23.17 -3.03
C ALA A 202 3.74 -23.74 -1.66
N ARG A 203 2.83 -23.70 -0.68
CA ARG A 203 3.01 -24.24 0.65
C ARG A 203 3.29 -25.76 0.62
N LEU A 204 2.48 -26.51 -0.15
CA LEU A 204 2.67 -27.95 -0.28
C LEU A 204 4.01 -28.30 -0.95
N ALA A 205 4.42 -27.56 -1.97
CA ALA A 205 5.73 -27.72 -2.60
C ALA A 205 6.87 -27.45 -1.61
N ALA A 206 6.82 -26.33 -0.88
CA ALA A 206 7.82 -26.00 0.14
C ALA A 206 7.86 -27.04 1.28
N LYS A 207 6.71 -27.57 1.69
CA LYS A 207 6.62 -28.65 2.67
C LYS A 207 7.33 -29.92 2.18
N ALA A 208 7.16 -30.27 0.91
CA ALA A 208 7.85 -31.42 0.31
C ALA A 208 9.38 -31.24 0.27
N GLU A 209 9.87 -29.99 0.23
CA GLU A 209 11.30 -29.62 0.37
C GLU A 209 11.76 -29.57 1.84
N GLY A 210 10.88 -29.89 2.78
CA GLY A 210 11.20 -29.99 4.21
C GLY A 210 11.05 -28.70 4.98
N ALA A 211 10.26 -27.73 4.52
CA ALA A 211 9.89 -26.56 5.32
C ALA A 211 8.96 -26.97 6.47
N HIS A 212 9.17 -26.34 7.63
CA HIS A 212 8.42 -26.60 8.87
C HIS A 212 7.60 -25.38 9.33
N VAL A 213 8.06 -24.16 9.03
CA VAL A 213 7.37 -22.90 9.31
C VAL A 213 6.99 -22.26 7.99
N PHE A 214 5.76 -21.74 7.89
CA PHE A 214 5.17 -21.17 6.69
C PHE A 214 4.73 -19.74 6.93
N VAL A 215 5.32 -18.80 6.18
CA VAL A 215 5.01 -17.37 6.20
C VAL A 215 4.43 -16.99 4.84
N ALA A 216 3.29 -16.30 4.83
CA ALA A 216 2.76 -15.66 3.63
C ALA A 216 3.03 -14.16 3.69
N LEU A 217 3.60 -13.59 2.64
CA LEU A 217 3.67 -12.16 2.37
C LEU A 217 2.58 -11.85 1.35
N THR A 218 1.56 -11.08 1.75
CA THR A 218 0.39 -10.85 0.89
C THR A 218 0.18 -9.35 0.72
N HIS A 219 0.03 -8.90 -0.52
CA HIS A 219 -0.39 -7.51 -0.74
C HIS A 219 -1.92 -7.40 -0.68
N LEU A 220 -2.48 -7.89 0.43
CA LEU A 220 -3.92 -7.91 0.75
C LEU A 220 -4.13 -7.20 2.08
N GLY A 221 -5.15 -6.34 2.17
CA GLY A 221 -5.36 -5.52 3.35
C GLY A 221 -6.68 -5.75 4.08
N VAL A 222 -6.76 -5.18 5.28
CA VAL A 222 -7.99 -5.02 6.08
C VAL A 222 -8.70 -3.75 5.62
N THR A 223 -9.92 -3.86 5.09
CA THR A 223 -10.67 -2.70 4.59
C THR A 223 -11.51 -2.01 5.64
N SER A 224 -11.99 -2.73 6.64
CA SER A 224 -12.70 -2.15 7.77
C SER A 224 -12.64 -3.03 9.02
N VAL A 225 -12.83 -2.38 10.19
CA VAL A 225 -13.07 -3.05 11.47
C VAL A 225 -14.39 -2.51 11.99
N ASP A 226 -15.39 -3.36 12.15
CA ASP A 226 -16.71 -2.94 12.63
C ASP A 226 -16.61 -2.26 13.99
N ALA A 227 -17.23 -1.09 14.13
CA ALA A 227 -17.08 -0.25 15.32
C ALA A 227 -17.67 -0.91 16.58
N THR A 228 -18.69 -1.77 16.43
CA THR A 228 -19.41 -2.41 17.53
C THR A 228 -18.86 -3.80 17.85
N SER A 229 -18.84 -4.69 16.86
CA SER A 229 -18.40 -6.09 17.03
C SER A 229 -16.88 -6.27 17.02
N LYS A 230 -16.14 -5.24 16.55
CA LYS A 230 -14.69 -5.29 16.28
C LYS A 230 -14.30 -6.36 15.25
N ALA A 231 -15.26 -6.83 14.46
CA ALA A 231 -15.01 -7.78 13.39
C ALA A 231 -14.27 -7.12 12.23
N PRO A 232 -13.11 -7.63 11.81
CA PRO A 232 -12.40 -7.15 10.64
C PRO A 232 -13.04 -7.69 9.37
N SER A 233 -12.87 -6.96 8.26
CA SER A 233 -13.22 -7.42 6.93
C SER A 233 -12.20 -6.94 5.90
N GLY A 234 -12.17 -7.58 4.75
CA GLY A 234 -11.30 -7.25 3.64
C GLY A 234 -10.53 -8.45 3.08
N PRO A 235 -9.84 -8.27 1.96
CA PRO A 235 -9.13 -9.36 1.26
C PRO A 235 -8.15 -10.14 2.14
N LEU A 236 -7.46 -9.47 3.08
CA LEU A 236 -6.56 -10.15 4.02
C LEU A 236 -7.33 -11.12 4.93
N ILE A 237 -8.50 -10.71 5.40
CA ILE A 237 -9.34 -11.52 6.29
C ILE A 237 -9.94 -12.70 5.55
N ASP A 238 -10.40 -12.48 4.32
CA ASP A 238 -10.92 -13.54 3.45
C ASP A 238 -9.82 -14.55 3.14
N PHE A 239 -8.60 -14.09 2.84
CA PHE A 239 -7.44 -14.96 2.63
C PHE A 239 -7.12 -15.77 3.89
N ALA A 240 -7.03 -15.13 5.06
CA ALA A 240 -6.70 -15.80 6.33
C ALA A 240 -7.74 -16.87 6.74
N ASN A 241 -9.01 -16.67 6.40
CA ASN A 241 -10.06 -17.65 6.64
C ASN A 241 -10.00 -18.87 5.71
N ASN A 242 -9.43 -18.73 4.51
CA ASN A 242 -9.42 -19.76 3.48
C ASN A 242 -8.04 -20.41 3.27
N ALA A 243 -6.94 -19.71 3.52
CA ALA A 243 -5.59 -20.24 3.39
C ALA A 243 -5.15 -20.95 4.68
N THR A 244 -5.00 -22.28 4.61
CA THR A 244 -4.69 -23.11 5.77
C THR A 244 -3.21 -23.47 5.86
N GLY A 245 -2.73 -23.70 7.09
CA GLY A 245 -1.39 -24.24 7.35
C GLY A 245 -0.25 -23.21 7.25
N TYR A 246 -0.56 -21.94 7.33
CA TYR A 246 0.40 -20.86 7.56
C TYR A 246 0.51 -20.57 9.05
N ASP A 247 1.72 -20.24 9.52
CA ASP A 247 2.00 -19.83 10.90
C ASP A 247 1.86 -18.31 11.06
N VAL A 248 2.28 -17.56 10.02
CA VAL A 248 2.16 -16.09 9.95
C VAL A 248 1.69 -15.68 8.57
N ILE A 249 0.77 -14.73 8.52
CA ILE A 249 0.35 -14.03 7.30
C ILE A 249 0.59 -12.54 7.53
N PHE A 250 1.45 -11.93 6.71
CA PHE A 250 1.61 -10.49 6.62
C PHE A 250 0.72 -9.96 5.51
N GLY A 251 -0.10 -8.99 5.85
CA GLY A 251 -0.92 -8.20 4.94
C GLY A 251 -0.33 -6.83 4.68
N ASP A 252 -0.90 -6.14 3.69
CA ASP A 252 -0.43 -4.86 3.21
C ASP A 252 -1.55 -4.12 2.44
N HIS A 253 -1.24 -3.04 1.70
CA HIS A 253 -2.12 -2.34 0.76
C HIS A 253 -3.07 -1.30 1.38
N THR A 254 -3.71 -1.58 2.52
CA THR A 254 -4.72 -0.68 3.09
C THR A 254 -4.21 0.22 4.20
N ASN A 255 -2.95 0.05 4.62
CA ASN A 255 -2.28 0.85 5.65
C ASN A 255 -2.98 0.81 7.02
N VAL A 256 -3.66 -0.28 7.34
CA VAL A 256 -4.38 -0.49 8.60
C VAL A 256 -3.49 -1.25 9.57
N GLN A 257 -3.23 -0.68 10.76
CA GLN A 257 -2.51 -1.41 11.78
C GLN A 257 -3.42 -2.46 12.42
N TYR A 258 -3.18 -3.73 12.11
CA TYR A 258 -4.01 -4.85 12.55
C TYR A 258 -3.16 -6.05 12.97
N SER A 259 -3.55 -6.73 14.06
CA SER A 259 -2.95 -7.98 14.47
C SER A 259 -3.98 -8.84 15.19
N SER A 260 -4.17 -10.08 14.73
CA SER A 260 -5.08 -11.04 15.35
C SER A 260 -4.68 -12.48 15.00
N THR A 261 -5.26 -13.44 15.69
CA THR A 261 -5.02 -14.86 15.46
C THR A 261 -6.26 -15.53 14.88
N PHE A 262 -6.10 -16.21 13.75
CA PHE A 262 -7.10 -17.02 13.07
C PHE A 262 -6.76 -18.50 13.24
N GLY A 263 -7.47 -19.20 14.13
CA GLY A 263 -7.08 -20.54 14.54
C GLY A 263 -5.70 -20.55 15.19
N LYS A 264 -4.67 -21.02 14.48
CA LYS A 264 -3.25 -20.97 14.93
C LYS A 264 -2.40 -19.97 14.15
N THR A 265 -2.95 -19.35 13.13
CA THR A 265 -2.24 -18.42 12.24
C THR A 265 -2.27 -17.01 12.81
N LEU A 266 -1.11 -16.39 12.98
CA LEU A 266 -1.00 -14.98 13.32
C LEU A 266 -1.11 -14.15 12.04
N VAL A 267 -2.06 -13.22 11.99
CA VAL A 267 -2.32 -12.31 10.86
C VAL A 267 -1.95 -10.90 11.29
N VAL A 268 -1.13 -10.24 10.50
CA VAL A 268 -0.58 -8.90 10.82
C VAL A 268 -0.62 -8.03 9.58
N GLU A 269 -1.12 -6.81 9.71
CA GLU A 269 -0.93 -5.71 8.75
C GLU A 269 -0.39 -4.51 9.49
N ASN A 270 0.56 -3.78 8.90
CA ASN A 270 1.25 -2.66 9.51
C ASN A 270 0.86 -1.33 8.84
N LEU A 271 1.29 -0.21 9.42
CA LEU A 271 1.20 1.12 8.79
C LEU A 271 2.23 1.26 7.67
N SER A 272 1.91 2.09 6.67
CA SER A 272 2.78 2.35 5.51
C SER A 272 3.99 3.23 5.80
N LYS A 273 4.86 3.34 4.79
CA LYS A 273 5.99 4.28 4.69
C LYS A 273 7.00 4.19 5.83
N GLY A 274 7.05 3.05 6.52
CA GLY A 274 7.95 2.86 7.64
C GLY A 274 7.58 3.69 8.89
N ALA A 275 6.36 4.21 8.97
CA ALA A 275 5.84 4.88 10.16
C ALA A 275 5.89 3.97 11.40
N SER A 276 5.70 2.69 11.18
CA SER A 276 6.00 1.60 12.10
C SER A 276 6.46 0.37 11.32
N TYR A 277 6.93 -0.65 12.02
CA TYR A 277 7.13 -1.98 11.47
C TYR A 277 6.61 -3.04 12.43
N ALA A 278 6.20 -4.19 11.91
CA ALA A 278 5.78 -5.33 12.70
C ALA A 278 7.01 -6.14 13.13
N ARG A 279 7.07 -6.51 14.40
CA ARG A 279 8.01 -7.48 14.97
C ARG A 279 7.24 -8.69 15.46
N VAL A 280 7.23 -9.73 14.64
CA VAL A 280 6.61 -11.01 14.98
C VAL A 280 7.64 -11.95 15.59
N GLN A 281 7.27 -12.62 16.66
CA GLN A 281 8.08 -13.68 17.27
C GLN A 281 7.29 -14.99 17.29
N LEU A 282 7.94 -16.07 16.83
CA LEU A 282 7.44 -17.44 16.93
C LEU A 282 8.37 -18.26 17.80
N THR A 283 7.84 -18.92 18.82
CA THR A 283 8.55 -19.99 19.55
C THR A 283 8.21 -21.31 18.87
N PHE A 284 9.21 -21.91 18.21
CA PHE A 284 9.08 -23.16 17.47
C PHE A 284 9.79 -24.29 18.21
N ASP A 285 9.12 -25.43 18.37
CA ASP A 285 9.68 -26.64 18.93
C ASP A 285 10.27 -27.52 17.82
N ARG A 286 11.60 -27.62 17.75
CA ARG A 286 12.32 -28.36 16.71
C ARG A 286 12.14 -29.86 16.80
N ASN A 287 11.92 -30.39 18.01
CA ASN A 287 11.75 -31.83 18.22
C ASN A 287 10.35 -32.31 17.78
N ASN A 288 9.33 -31.50 18.03
CA ASN A 288 7.94 -31.84 17.71
C ASN A 288 7.42 -31.14 16.43
N ASN A 289 8.24 -30.30 15.78
CA ASN A 289 7.90 -29.54 14.56
C ASN A 289 6.60 -28.75 14.69
N THR A 290 6.45 -27.98 15.77
CA THR A 290 5.23 -27.23 16.05
C THR A 290 5.53 -25.85 16.59
N VAL A 291 4.69 -24.85 16.22
CA VAL A 291 4.68 -23.54 16.83
C VAL A 291 4.01 -23.64 18.20
N LEU A 292 4.74 -23.24 19.26
CA LEU A 292 4.25 -23.20 20.64
C LEU A 292 3.56 -21.88 20.96
N GLN A 293 4.09 -20.77 20.42
CA GLN A 293 3.58 -19.43 20.70
C GLN A 293 3.91 -18.51 19.52
N SER A 294 3.02 -17.57 19.24
CA SER A 294 3.23 -16.45 18.34
C SER A 294 2.81 -15.12 18.97
N SER A 295 3.50 -14.04 18.66
CA SER A 295 3.17 -12.70 19.11
C SER A 295 3.62 -11.65 18.10
N ASN A 296 2.98 -10.47 18.12
CA ASN A 296 3.37 -9.31 17.35
C ASN A 296 3.53 -8.08 18.24
N THR A 297 4.47 -7.21 17.89
CA THR A 297 4.65 -5.88 18.46
C THR A 297 4.86 -4.90 17.33
N PHE A 298 4.06 -3.85 17.27
CA PHE A 298 4.30 -2.74 16.35
C PHE A 298 5.32 -1.77 16.96
N VAL A 299 6.39 -1.53 16.23
CA VAL A 299 7.50 -0.68 16.67
C VAL A 299 7.48 0.62 15.87
N ILE A 300 7.47 1.75 16.56
CA ILE A 300 7.60 3.07 15.95
C ILE A 300 9.09 3.43 15.93
N PRO A 301 9.75 3.49 14.76
CA PRO A 301 11.19 3.76 14.67
C PRO A 301 11.46 5.26 14.76
N LYS A 302 11.43 5.82 16.00
CA LYS A 302 11.66 7.25 16.24
C LYS A 302 13.09 7.65 15.94
N THR A 303 13.27 8.76 15.21
CA THR A 303 14.60 9.29 14.83
C THR A 303 15.43 9.72 16.05
N THR A 304 14.79 10.14 17.13
CA THR A 304 15.45 10.60 18.35
C THR A 304 16.05 9.49 19.20
N ALA A 305 15.67 8.23 18.93
CA ALA A 305 16.13 7.08 19.73
C ALA A 305 17.41 6.44 19.20
N VAL A 306 17.84 6.78 17.98
CA VAL A 306 19.00 6.17 17.32
C VAL A 306 19.77 7.20 16.50
N THR A 307 21.08 6.96 16.32
CA THR A 307 21.86 7.67 15.30
C THR A 307 21.64 7.00 13.96
N PRO A 308 21.28 7.75 12.89
CA PRO A 308 21.05 7.19 11.55
C PRO A 308 22.24 6.37 11.05
N ASP A 309 21.98 5.30 10.32
CA ASP A 309 23.01 4.42 9.76
C ASP A 309 23.89 5.17 8.76
N PRO A 310 25.21 5.33 9.03
CA PRO A 310 26.10 6.08 8.16
C PRO A 310 26.26 5.46 6.76
N ALA A 311 26.10 4.14 6.62
CA ALA A 311 26.19 3.47 5.32
C ALA A 311 25.00 3.86 4.41
N VAL A 312 23.79 3.93 4.97
CA VAL A 312 22.59 4.37 4.24
C VAL A 312 22.66 5.88 3.95
N VAL A 313 23.11 6.68 4.91
CA VAL A 313 23.31 8.14 4.70
C VAL A 313 24.30 8.37 3.55
N ALA A 314 25.42 7.68 3.53
CA ALA A 314 26.42 7.81 2.47
C ALA A 314 25.91 7.33 1.11
N GLN A 315 25.11 6.27 1.06
CA GLN A 315 24.48 5.75 -0.16
C GLN A 315 23.51 6.78 -0.76
N LEU A 316 22.74 7.49 0.08
CA LEU A 316 21.75 8.46 -0.38
C LEU A 316 22.33 9.84 -0.74
N ALA A 317 23.52 10.19 -0.22
CA ALA A 317 24.11 11.53 -0.40
C ALA A 317 24.25 11.98 -1.86
N PRO A 318 24.77 11.17 -2.82
CA PRO A 318 24.88 11.59 -4.21
C PRO A 318 23.50 11.84 -4.87
N TYR A 319 22.50 11.04 -4.54
CA TYR A 319 21.14 11.21 -5.04
C TYR A 319 20.54 12.51 -4.53
N ARG A 320 20.71 12.83 -3.23
CA ARG A 320 20.26 14.10 -2.64
C ARG A 320 20.90 15.32 -3.32
N THR A 321 22.23 15.28 -3.55
CA THR A 321 22.94 16.37 -4.20
C THR A 321 22.43 16.60 -5.63
N GLN A 322 22.23 15.52 -6.38
CA GLN A 322 21.73 15.61 -7.76
C GLN A 322 20.29 16.13 -7.79
N LEU A 323 19.47 15.72 -6.85
CA LEU A 323 18.06 16.10 -6.77
C LEU A 323 17.86 17.56 -6.35
N ALA A 324 18.66 18.04 -5.38
CA ALA A 324 18.55 19.38 -4.81
C ALA A 324 18.63 20.48 -5.86
N ALA A 325 19.48 20.32 -6.88
CA ALA A 325 19.63 21.29 -7.96
C ALA A 325 18.31 21.60 -8.70
N GLN A 326 17.37 20.65 -8.71
CA GLN A 326 16.08 20.78 -9.39
C GLN A 326 14.92 21.03 -8.41
N LEU A 327 14.92 20.35 -7.28
CA LEU A 327 13.77 20.26 -6.39
C LEU A 327 13.80 21.24 -5.22
N ASP A 328 14.94 21.82 -4.86
CA ASP A 328 15.04 22.81 -3.79
C ASP A 328 14.56 24.20 -4.22
N THR A 329 14.21 24.37 -5.52
CA THR A 329 13.69 25.65 -6.02
C THR A 329 12.41 26.03 -5.29
N LYS A 330 12.47 27.15 -4.56
CA LYS A 330 11.30 27.74 -3.89
C LYS A 330 10.30 28.24 -4.94
N LEU A 331 9.06 27.84 -4.81
CA LEU A 331 7.94 28.19 -5.69
C LEU A 331 7.10 29.33 -5.15
N GLY A 332 6.87 29.31 -3.83
CA GLY A 332 5.97 30.24 -3.16
C GLY A 332 5.85 29.91 -1.68
N VAL A 333 4.74 30.36 -1.10
CA VAL A 333 4.44 30.22 0.32
C VAL A 333 3.03 29.65 0.48
N ALA A 334 2.87 28.66 1.35
CA ALA A 334 1.58 28.17 1.82
C ALA A 334 1.23 28.87 3.15
N THR A 335 0.06 29.50 3.23
CA THR A 335 -0.37 30.18 4.46
C THR A 335 -0.62 29.21 5.62
N ASP A 336 -0.90 27.96 5.33
CA ASP A 336 -1.03 26.85 6.27
C ASP A 336 -0.75 25.52 5.55
N LEU A 337 -0.78 24.41 6.28
CA LEU A 337 -0.67 23.06 5.71
C LEU A 337 -1.88 22.70 4.85
N PHE A 338 -1.62 22.02 3.74
CA PHE A 338 -2.63 21.24 3.01
C PHE A 338 -2.53 19.79 3.47
N PRO A 339 -3.30 19.39 4.48
CA PRO A 339 -3.11 18.10 5.13
C PRO A 339 -3.56 16.94 4.25
N ARG A 340 -2.86 15.82 4.40
CA ARG A 340 -3.26 14.49 3.96
C ARG A 340 -3.22 13.55 5.17
N ALA A 341 -4.34 13.48 5.90
CA ALA A 341 -4.44 12.69 7.12
C ALA A 341 -5.43 11.54 6.92
N ASN A 342 -5.03 10.32 7.31
CA ASN A 342 -5.89 9.13 7.28
C ASN A 342 -6.55 8.86 5.92
N ASN A 343 -5.85 9.16 4.81
CA ASN A 343 -6.35 9.04 3.45
C ASN A 343 -7.70 9.75 3.21
N ASN A 344 -7.92 10.89 3.85
CA ASN A 344 -9.17 11.64 3.74
C ASN A 344 -9.49 12.10 2.31
N GLU A 345 -8.48 12.26 1.44
CA GLU A 345 -8.63 12.52 0.01
C GLU A 345 -9.34 11.38 -0.76
N ARG A 346 -9.47 10.22 -0.13
CA ARG A 346 -10.16 9.04 -0.66
C ARG A 346 -11.57 8.86 -0.11
N LEU A 347 -12.02 9.77 0.74
CA LEU A 347 -13.29 9.71 1.45
C LEU A 347 -14.14 10.97 1.29
N GLY A 348 -13.53 12.10 0.91
CA GLY A 348 -14.18 13.39 0.82
C GLY A 348 -13.34 14.45 0.13
N GLU A 349 -13.87 15.66 0.04
CA GLU A 349 -13.20 16.84 -0.49
C GLU A 349 -12.05 17.27 0.43
N VAL A 350 -10.88 17.57 -0.14
CA VAL A 350 -9.72 18.06 0.61
C VAL A 350 -9.12 19.30 -0.07
N ALA A 351 -8.55 20.22 0.72
CA ALA A 351 -7.95 21.45 0.20
C ALA A 351 -6.82 21.20 -0.80
N LEU A 352 -6.05 20.14 -0.62
CA LEU A 352 -5.01 19.72 -1.55
C LEU A 352 -5.60 19.30 -2.90
N GLY A 353 -6.71 18.57 -2.88
CA GLY A 353 -7.46 18.18 -4.08
C GLY A 353 -8.01 19.38 -4.83
N ASP A 354 -8.55 20.36 -4.10
CA ASP A 354 -9.01 21.64 -4.68
C ASP A 354 -7.85 22.37 -5.38
N LEU A 355 -6.70 22.52 -4.71
CA LEU A 355 -5.52 23.18 -5.27
C LEU A 355 -5.08 22.53 -6.60
N VAL A 356 -4.98 21.22 -6.64
CA VAL A 356 -4.53 20.47 -7.82
C VAL A 356 -5.54 20.56 -8.96
N THR A 357 -6.83 20.35 -8.68
CA THR A 357 -7.88 20.37 -9.71
C THR A 357 -8.13 21.78 -10.22
N ASP A 358 -8.04 22.82 -9.37
CA ASP A 358 -8.15 24.22 -9.78
C ASP A 358 -7.00 24.63 -10.69
N ALA A 359 -5.75 24.21 -10.37
CA ALA A 359 -4.59 24.47 -11.20
C ALA A 359 -4.74 23.85 -12.60
N ILE A 360 -5.15 22.57 -12.66
CA ILE A 360 -5.36 21.84 -13.91
C ILE A 360 -6.48 22.49 -14.74
N ARG A 361 -7.62 22.79 -14.11
CA ARG A 361 -8.76 23.44 -14.79
C ARG A 361 -8.38 24.80 -15.36
N ALA A 362 -7.71 25.62 -14.57
CA ALA A 362 -7.29 26.97 -14.97
C ALA A 362 -6.28 26.93 -16.13
N ARG A 363 -5.32 26.00 -16.10
CA ARG A 363 -4.26 25.86 -17.13
C ARG A 363 -4.85 25.63 -18.52
N TYR A 364 -5.90 24.80 -18.64
CA TYR A 364 -6.46 24.40 -19.93
C TYR A 364 -7.80 25.04 -20.24
N GLY A 365 -8.36 25.87 -19.36
CA GLY A 365 -9.63 26.55 -19.55
C GLY A 365 -10.80 25.59 -19.74
N THR A 366 -10.74 24.39 -19.19
CA THR A 366 -11.83 23.41 -19.26
C THR A 366 -12.98 23.80 -18.31
N GLN A 367 -14.20 23.37 -18.62
CA GLN A 367 -15.34 23.59 -17.75
C GLN A 367 -15.18 22.81 -16.43
N LEU A 368 -14.63 21.60 -16.52
CA LEU A 368 -14.51 20.65 -15.43
C LEU A 368 -13.06 20.17 -15.31
N ALA A 369 -12.62 19.84 -14.09
CA ALA A 369 -11.42 19.05 -13.86
C ALA A 369 -11.67 18.03 -12.74
N VAL A 370 -11.03 16.86 -12.85
CA VAL A 370 -11.07 15.81 -11.83
C VAL A 370 -9.69 15.19 -11.66
N VAL A 371 -9.38 14.79 -10.41
CA VAL A 371 -8.18 14.02 -10.06
C VAL A 371 -8.59 12.95 -9.04
N ASN A 372 -8.22 11.71 -9.27
CA ASN A 372 -8.49 10.63 -8.33
C ASN A 372 -7.65 10.78 -7.04
N GLY A 373 -8.24 10.49 -5.89
CA GLY A 373 -7.60 10.65 -4.59
C GLY A 373 -6.31 9.83 -4.45
N GLY A 374 -6.24 8.69 -5.15
CA GLY A 374 -5.05 7.85 -5.20
C GLY A 374 -3.80 8.55 -5.75
N THR A 375 -3.96 9.56 -6.60
CA THR A 375 -2.88 10.35 -7.17
C THR A 375 -2.20 11.26 -6.14
N LEU A 376 -2.89 11.68 -5.09
CA LEU A 376 -2.37 12.59 -4.06
C LEU A 376 -1.60 11.79 -2.99
N ARG A 377 -0.27 11.85 -2.97
CA ARG A 377 0.58 10.94 -2.17
C ARG A 377 1.22 11.56 -0.94
N SER A 378 1.21 12.89 -0.79
CA SER A 378 1.86 13.61 0.32
C SER A 378 1.03 14.84 0.72
N PRO A 379 1.14 15.35 1.97
CA PRO A 379 0.68 16.69 2.29
C PRO A 379 1.53 17.76 1.56
N LEU A 380 1.09 19.02 1.59
CA LEU A 380 1.86 20.15 1.08
C LEU A 380 2.00 21.22 2.19
N PRO A 381 3.25 21.66 2.59
CA PRO A 381 4.52 21.05 2.19
C PRO A 381 4.66 19.60 2.62
N SER A 382 5.49 18.88 1.86
CA SER A 382 5.71 17.43 2.02
C SER A 382 6.82 17.11 3.03
N SER A 383 7.15 15.82 3.15
CA SER A 383 8.34 15.34 3.85
C SER A 383 9.64 15.49 3.04
N TYR A 384 9.59 16.01 1.81
CA TYR A 384 10.80 16.33 1.06
C TYR A 384 11.69 17.27 1.87
N ALA A 385 12.98 16.96 1.97
CA ALA A 385 13.95 17.67 2.81
C ALA A 385 14.92 18.50 1.95
N PRO A 386 14.63 19.79 1.65
CA PRO A 386 15.56 20.69 0.97
C PRO A 386 16.84 20.85 1.77
N LEU A 387 17.97 21.11 1.07
CA LEU A 387 19.25 21.37 1.72
C LEU A 387 19.29 22.71 2.46
N ASP A 388 18.49 23.69 2.05
CA ASP A 388 18.37 25.00 2.71
C ASP A 388 17.54 24.90 3.99
N THR A 389 18.22 24.86 5.13
CA THR A 389 17.59 24.79 6.46
C THR A 389 17.03 26.14 6.95
N THR A 390 17.20 27.24 6.20
CA THR A 390 16.60 28.55 6.53
C THR A 390 15.14 28.64 6.11
N LEU A 391 14.65 27.71 5.29
CA LEU A 391 13.25 27.62 4.90
C LEU A 391 12.33 27.33 6.09
N ARG A 392 11.10 27.86 6.03
CA ARG A 392 10.04 27.55 7.00
C ARG A 392 9.30 26.30 6.55
N ARG A 393 9.42 25.22 7.33
CA ARG A 393 8.83 23.91 6.98
C ARG A 393 8.28 23.18 8.20
N PRO A 394 7.29 22.29 8.00
CA PRO A 394 6.91 21.37 9.06
C PRO A 394 8.04 20.36 9.29
N GLY A 395 8.56 20.28 10.49
CA GLY A 395 9.58 19.31 10.83
C GLY A 395 10.84 19.93 11.46
N PRO A 396 11.63 19.13 12.16
CA PRO A 396 12.85 19.58 12.82
C PRO A 396 13.94 19.93 11.80
N GLY A 397 14.83 20.85 12.20
CA GLY A 397 15.95 21.29 11.36
C GLY A 397 15.63 22.46 10.45
N TYR A 398 14.39 22.93 10.40
CA TYR A 398 13.94 24.11 9.65
C TYR A 398 13.35 25.18 10.56
N GLN A 399 13.12 26.36 10.01
CA GLN A 399 12.34 27.37 10.74
C GLN A 399 10.88 26.95 10.86
N SER A 400 10.24 27.26 11.99
CA SER A 400 8.82 26.95 12.21
C SER A 400 7.92 27.85 11.35
N GLY A 401 6.78 27.32 10.93
CA GLY A 401 5.69 28.02 10.26
C GLY A 401 4.39 27.97 11.06
N PRO A 402 3.21 28.28 10.53
CA PRO A 402 2.99 28.92 9.25
C PRO A 402 3.44 30.41 9.21
N PRO A 403 3.55 31.04 7.99
CA PRO A 403 3.44 30.42 6.69
C PRO A 403 4.65 29.53 6.36
N TYR A 404 4.47 28.54 5.45
CA TYR A 404 5.50 27.58 5.06
C TYR A 404 6.02 27.85 3.65
N ASP A 405 7.32 27.73 3.45
CA ASP A 405 7.93 27.77 2.13
C ASP A 405 7.63 26.47 1.38
N VAL A 406 7.21 26.59 0.12
CA VAL A 406 6.94 25.48 -0.79
C VAL A 406 8.02 25.41 -1.83
N VAL A 407 8.63 24.22 -2.00
CA VAL A 407 9.65 23.95 -3.01
C VAL A 407 9.14 22.97 -4.06
N ALA A 408 9.85 22.86 -5.20
CA ALA A 408 9.44 21.98 -6.30
C ALA A 408 9.30 20.52 -5.84
N GLY A 409 10.18 20.06 -4.97
CA GLY A 409 10.15 18.71 -4.40
C GLY A 409 8.87 18.38 -3.63
N ASP A 410 8.18 19.37 -3.09
CA ASP A 410 6.90 19.17 -2.45
C ASP A 410 5.82 18.75 -3.45
N VAL A 411 5.78 19.43 -4.61
CA VAL A 411 4.78 19.12 -5.64
C VAL A 411 5.01 17.73 -6.22
N TYR A 412 6.25 17.36 -6.51
CA TYR A 412 6.58 16.01 -6.97
C TYR A 412 6.34 14.92 -5.90
N SER A 413 6.37 15.29 -4.61
CA SER A 413 5.96 14.37 -3.53
C SER A 413 4.45 14.18 -3.47
N VAL A 414 3.68 15.21 -3.84
CA VAL A 414 2.21 15.12 -3.94
C VAL A 414 1.79 14.31 -5.16
N LEU A 415 2.44 14.52 -6.32
CA LEU A 415 2.10 13.98 -7.63
C LEU A 415 3.31 13.19 -8.21
N PRO A 416 3.66 12.01 -7.65
CA PRO A 416 4.92 11.35 -7.98
C PRO A 416 4.86 10.47 -9.23
N PHE A 417 3.67 10.23 -9.80
CA PHE A 417 3.50 9.22 -10.87
C PHE A 417 3.92 9.70 -12.25
N GLY A 418 4.11 11.01 -12.44
CA GLY A 418 4.42 11.58 -13.75
C GLY A 418 3.25 11.46 -14.74
N ASN A 419 2.02 11.48 -14.24
CA ASN A 419 0.84 11.49 -15.10
C ASN A 419 0.83 12.73 -15.99
N SER A 420 0.45 12.56 -17.26
CA SER A 420 0.09 13.69 -18.13
C SER A 420 -1.36 14.09 -17.90
N VAL A 421 -1.63 15.38 -17.94
CA VAL A 421 -3.02 15.84 -18.01
C VAL A 421 -3.59 15.49 -19.39
N VAL A 422 -4.80 14.97 -19.44
CA VAL A 422 -5.57 14.76 -20.66
C VAL A 422 -6.75 15.74 -20.68
N THR A 423 -6.98 16.39 -21.82
CA THR A 423 -8.18 17.22 -22.06
C THR A 423 -9.10 16.50 -23.04
N ARG A 424 -10.35 16.34 -22.68
CA ARG A 424 -11.37 15.67 -23.52
C ARG A 424 -12.74 16.30 -23.37
N THR A 425 -13.69 15.85 -24.19
CA THR A 425 -15.10 16.14 -24.03
C THR A 425 -15.80 14.91 -23.44
N VAL A 426 -16.72 15.13 -22.49
CA VAL A 426 -17.57 14.07 -21.93
C VAL A 426 -19.03 14.50 -22.03
N THR A 427 -19.93 13.54 -22.17
CA THR A 427 -21.38 13.80 -22.07
C THR A 427 -21.80 13.88 -20.61
N GLY A 428 -22.97 14.50 -20.32
CA GLY A 428 -23.56 14.46 -18.98
C GLY A 428 -23.76 13.01 -18.51
N THR A 429 -24.19 12.11 -19.39
CA THR A 429 -24.33 10.67 -19.07
C THR A 429 -22.98 10.04 -18.65
N GLN A 430 -21.89 10.33 -19.40
CA GLN A 430 -20.55 9.83 -19.03
C GLN A 430 -20.07 10.42 -17.71
N LEU A 431 -20.30 11.73 -17.48
CA LEU A 431 -19.91 12.37 -16.21
C LEU A 431 -20.63 11.72 -15.01
N TYR A 432 -21.93 11.42 -15.13
CA TYR A 432 -22.63 10.70 -14.06
C TYR A 432 -22.04 9.32 -13.81
N ALA A 433 -21.67 8.57 -14.85
CA ALA A 433 -21.00 7.28 -14.70
C ALA A 433 -19.64 7.41 -14.00
N VAL A 434 -18.86 8.45 -14.33
CA VAL A 434 -17.59 8.80 -13.67
C VAL A 434 -17.80 9.08 -12.18
N LEU A 435 -18.79 9.89 -11.83
CA LEU A 435 -19.09 10.24 -10.44
C LEU A 435 -19.66 9.05 -9.64
N GLU A 436 -20.45 8.19 -10.26
CA GLU A 436 -20.92 6.94 -9.64
C GLU A 436 -19.76 6.00 -9.30
N ASN A 437 -18.76 5.87 -10.20
CA ASN A 437 -17.55 5.10 -9.89
C ASN A 437 -16.76 5.72 -8.73
N SER A 438 -16.65 7.06 -8.69
CA SER A 438 -15.98 7.79 -7.61
C SER A 438 -16.51 7.41 -6.23
N VAL A 439 -17.83 7.36 -6.06
CA VAL A 439 -18.48 7.10 -4.76
C VAL A 439 -18.83 5.62 -4.54
N SER A 440 -18.45 4.74 -5.46
CA SER A 440 -18.86 3.32 -5.43
C SER A 440 -18.31 2.56 -4.23
N ALA A 441 -17.08 2.87 -3.80
CA ALA A 441 -16.41 2.19 -2.69
C ALA A 441 -16.82 2.72 -1.30
N LEU A 442 -17.44 3.90 -1.21
CA LEU A 442 -17.84 4.47 0.08
C LEU A 442 -18.82 3.54 0.84
N PRO A 443 -18.69 3.41 2.18
CA PRO A 443 -17.83 4.21 3.09
C PRO A 443 -16.37 3.75 3.15
N GLY A 444 -15.95 2.73 2.39
CA GLY A 444 -14.56 2.28 2.31
C GLY A 444 -13.66 3.32 1.63
N SER A 445 -12.41 3.41 2.08
CA SER A 445 -11.38 4.25 1.46
C SER A 445 -10.94 3.65 0.13
N SER A 446 -10.91 4.44 -0.95
CA SER A 446 -10.45 3.98 -2.26
C SER A 446 -9.82 5.10 -3.07
N GLY A 447 -8.76 4.80 -3.81
CA GLY A 447 -8.07 5.73 -4.71
C GLY A 447 -8.98 6.36 -5.75
N ARG A 448 -10.05 5.66 -6.14
CA ARG A 448 -11.03 6.13 -7.14
C ARG A 448 -11.85 7.35 -6.73
N PHE A 449 -11.92 7.70 -5.44
CA PHE A 449 -12.66 8.89 -5.02
C PHE A 449 -12.07 10.16 -5.66
N LEU A 450 -12.88 10.95 -6.38
CA LEU A 450 -12.42 12.12 -7.13
C LEU A 450 -12.40 13.39 -6.28
N GLN A 451 -11.36 14.18 -6.47
CA GLN A 451 -11.32 15.61 -6.19
C GLN A 451 -11.72 16.34 -7.46
N ILE A 452 -12.41 17.47 -7.37
CA ILE A 452 -13.07 18.10 -8.51
C ILE A 452 -12.91 19.63 -8.55
N SER A 453 -13.03 20.22 -9.74
CA SER A 453 -13.09 21.67 -9.95
C SER A 453 -14.04 22.03 -11.09
N GLY A 454 -14.72 23.19 -10.99
CA GLY A 454 -15.65 23.73 -12.00
C GLY A 454 -17.10 23.29 -11.81
N PHE A 455 -17.36 22.41 -10.85
CA PHE A 455 -18.70 21.92 -10.54
C PHE A 455 -18.80 21.37 -9.11
N SER A 456 -20.01 21.10 -8.67
CA SER A 456 -20.28 20.42 -7.40
C SER A 456 -21.23 19.24 -7.63
N TYR A 457 -21.16 18.21 -6.75
CA TYR A 457 -22.16 17.14 -6.76
C TYR A 457 -22.58 16.71 -5.35
N ARG A 458 -23.77 16.10 -5.30
CA ARG A 458 -24.35 15.54 -4.08
C ARG A 458 -24.53 14.04 -4.28
N TYR A 459 -24.23 13.24 -3.26
CA TYR A 459 -24.37 11.79 -3.31
C TYR A 459 -24.97 11.25 -2.01
N ASP A 460 -25.63 10.08 -2.11
CA ASP A 460 -26.28 9.38 -1.01
C ASP A 460 -25.77 7.94 -0.94
N VAL A 461 -24.95 7.65 0.09
CA VAL A 461 -24.35 6.32 0.29
C VAL A 461 -25.36 5.24 0.69
N SER A 462 -26.57 5.62 1.13
CA SER A 462 -27.63 4.67 1.46
C SER A 462 -28.25 4.02 0.21
N LYS A 463 -28.03 4.64 -0.97
CA LYS A 463 -28.50 4.11 -2.26
C LYS A 463 -27.55 3.04 -2.80
N PRO A 464 -28.08 2.14 -3.64
CA PRO A 464 -27.25 1.13 -4.32
C PRO A 464 -26.11 1.77 -5.14
N VAL A 465 -24.98 1.09 -5.23
CA VAL A 465 -23.88 1.47 -6.11
C VAL A 465 -24.40 1.62 -7.55
N GLY A 466 -23.97 2.70 -8.23
CA GLY A 466 -24.48 3.08 -9.55
C GLY A 466 -25.74 3.95 -9.54
N SER A 467 -26.26 4.30 -8.36
CA SER A 467 -27.43 5.17 -8.17
C SER A 467 -27.26 6.14 -6.99
N ARG A 468 -26.01 6.41 -6.61
CA ARG A 468 -25.63 7.25 -5.45
C ARG A 468 -25.59 8.73 -5.76
N VAL A 469 -25.28 9.12 -7.01
CA VAL A 469 -25.21 10.53 -7.40
C VAL A 469 -26.61 11.14 -7.50
N VAL A 470 -26.87 12.15 -6.68
CA VAL A 470 -28.20 12.78 -6.55
C VAL A 470 -28.33 13.98 -7.49
N SER A 471 -27.31 14.84 -7.54
CA SER A 471 -27.30 16.03 -8.40
C SER A 471 -25.88 16.47 -8.71
N VAL A 472 -25.72 17.06 -9.89
CA VAL A 472 -24.47 17.68 -10.36
C VAL A 472 -24.79 19.10 -10.85
N THR A 473 -23.97 20.09 -10.44
CA THR A 473 -24.23 21.51 -10.73
C THR A 473 -22.91 22.19 -11.09
N LEU A 474 -22.87 22.90 -12.21
CA LEU A 474 -21.72 23.76 -12.56
C LEU A 474 -21.53 24.90 -11.54
N ASP A 475 -20.33 25.44 -11.40
CA ASP A 475 -20.07 26.64 -10.56
C ASP A 475 -20.91 27.85 -10.98
N THR A 476 -21.40 27.89 -12.23
CA THR A 476 -22.36 28.91 -12.71
C THR A 476 -23.77 28.76 -12.13
N GLY A 477 -24.05 27.67 -11.40
CA GLY A 477 -25.38 27.32 -10.89
C GLY A 477 -26.24 26.50 -11.85
N ALA A 478 -25.80 26.28 -13.09
CA ALA A 478 -26.55 25.48 -14.06
C ALA A 478 -26.44 23.96 -13.74
N PRO A 479 -27.56 23.21 -13.76
CA PRO A 479 -27.53 21.78 -13.52
C PRO A 479 -26.85 21.06 -14.70
N ILE A 480 -26.06 20.05 -14.39
CA ILE A 480 -25.61 19.04 -15.36
C ILE A 480 -26.57 17.88 -15.30
N LEU A 481 -27.20 17.58 -16.43
CA LEU A 481 -28.18 16.48 -16.52
C LEU A 481 -27.51 15.20 -17.06
N LYS A 482 -28.13 14.06 -16.78
CA LYS A 482 -27.68 12.76 -17.30
C LYS A 482 -28.18 12.59 -18.74
N ASP A 483 -27.61 13.38 -19.67
CA ASP A 483 -28.02 13.46 -21.07
C ASP A 483 -26.82 13.51 -22.03
N ALA A 484 -27.05 13.88 -23.27
CA ALA A 484 -26.03 13.99 -24.32
C ALA A 484 -25.35 15.37 -24.38
N ALA A 485 -25.70 16.32 -23.52
CA ALA A 485 -24.99 17.60 -23.45
C ALA A 485 -23.51 17.37 -23.07
N THR A 486 -22.63 18.13 -23.70
CA THR A 486 -21.19 17.89 -23.62
C THR A 486 -20.48 18.95 -22.80
N TYR A 487 -19.43 18.52 -22.09
CA TYR A 487 -18.60 19.35 -21.22
C TYR A 487 -17.14 19.06 -21.48
N THR A 488 -16.29 20.09 -21.48
CA THR A 488 -14.83 19.91 -21.53
C THR A 488 -14.31 19.51 -20.15
N LEU A 489 -13.48 18.47 -20.10
CA LEU A 489 -12.95 17.87 -18.89
C LEU A 489 -11.41 17.75 -18.99
N ALA A 490 -10.71 18.11 -17.92
CA ALA A 490 -9.29 17.79 -17.73
C ALA A 490 -9.13 16.77 -16.58
N LEU A 491 -8.25 15.78 -16.79
CA LEU A 491 -8.04 14.67 -15.86
C LEU A 491 -6.66 14.03 -16.09
N PRO A 492 -6.13 13.20 -15.14
CA PRO A 492 -4.92 12.43 -15.37
C PRO A 492 -5.10 11.38 -16.48
N ASP A 493 -4.05 11.11 -17.24
CA ASP A 493 -4.00 10.07 -18.28
C ASP A 493 -4.30 8.67 -17.72
N PHE A 494 -3.84 8.37 -16.49
CA PHE A 494 -4.20 7.16 -15.75
C PHE A 494 -5.72 6.96 -15.66
N THR A 495 -6.44 8.00 -15.22
CA THR A 495 -7.91 7.96 -15.10
C THR A 495 -8.57 7.88 -16.49
N ASN A 496 -8.02 8.60 -17.49
CA ASN A 496 -8.51 8.57 -18.87
C ASN A 496 -8.35 7.19 -19.52
N ALA A 497 -7.31 6.45 -19.14
CA ALA A 497 -7.05 5.10 -19.64
C ALA A 497 -7.86 4.00 -18.92
N GLY A 498 -8.70 4.36 -17.95
CA GLY A 498 -9.55 3.42 -17.23
C GLY A 498 -9.03 2.97 -15.86
N GLY A 499 -7.90 3.53 -15.40
CA GLY A 499 -7.36 3.26 -14.06
C GLY A 499 -8.39 3.56 -12.97
N ASP A 500 -8.27 2.91 -11.81
CA ASP A 500 -9.22 2.99 -10.69
C ASP A 500 -10.68 2.63 -11.09
N GLY A 501 -10.86 1.81 -12.15
CA GLY A 501 -12.18 1.37 -12.61
C GLY A 501 -12.94 2.41 -13.46
N TYR A 502 -12.27 3.46 -13.97
CA TYR A 502 -12.87 4.47 -14.87
C TYR A 502 -13.02 3.99 -16.32
N THR A 503 -13.42 2.73 -16.50
CA THR A 503 -13.54 2.06 -17.81
C THR A 503 -14.43 2.81 -18.80
N MET A 504 -15.40 3.63 -18.35
CA MET A 504 -16.25 4.46 -19.19
C MET A 504 -15.48 5.59 -19.88
N LEU A 505 -14.22 5.85 -19.49
CA LEU A 505 -13.34 6.83 -20.12
C LEU A 505 -12.28 6.19 -21.03
N ALA A 506 -12.12 4.86 -20.98
CA ALA A 506 -11.10 4.11 -21.74
C ALA A 506 -11.49 3.89 -23.21
N ASP A 507 -11.94 4.94 -23.87
CA ASP A 507 -12.41 4.94 -25.28
C ASP A 507 -11.36 5.47 -26.27
N GLY A 508 -10.14 5.75 -25.80
CA GLY A 508 -9.03 6.29 -26.59
C GLY A 508 -9.19 7.78 -26.94
N GLN A 509 -10.20 8.46 -26.39
CA GLN A 509 -10.41 9.88 -26.65
C GLN A 509 -9.59 10.76 -25.70
N GLY A 510 -9.29 11.96 -26.15
CA GLY A 510 -8.58 12.97 -25.36
C GLY A 510 -7.25 13.37 -26.00
N THR A 511 -6.74 14.51 -25.57
CA THR A 511 -5.45 15.06 -25.99
C THR A 511 -4.54 15.13 -24.78
N SER A 512 -3.41 14.42 -24.85
CA SER A 512 -2.36 14.49 -23.82
C SER A 512 -1.72 15.89 -23.79
N ARG A 513 -1.41 16.35 -22.58
CA ARG A 513 -0.87 17.66 -22.25
C ARG A 513 0.42 17.51 -21.43
N GLU A 514 0.79 18.54 -20.69
CA GLU A 514 1.92 18.58 -19.77
C GLU A 514 1.71 17.61 -18.58
N LEU A 515 2.79 17.34 -17.84
CA LEU A 515 2.72 16.61 -16.58
C LEU A 515 1.86 17.38 -15.57
N ASP A 516 1.03 16.67 -14.82
CA ASP A 516 0.17 17.20 -13.76
C ASP A 516 0.99 17.97 -12.70
N ALA A 517 2.13 17.42 -12.29
CA ALA A 517 3.06 18.08 -11.37
C ALA A 517 3.59 19.41 -11.93
N GLN A 518 3.92 19.50 -13.23
CA GLN A 518 4.40 20.73 -13.84
C GLN A 518 3.32 21.83 -13.84
N VAL A 519 2.07 21.43 -14.10
CA VAL A 519 0.92 22.37 -14.07
C VAL A 519 0.74 22.97 -12.67
N VAL A 520 0.83 22.16 -11.61
CA VAL A 520 0.71 22.60 -10.22
C VAL A 520 1.91 23.47 -9.80
N LEU A 521 3.12 23.08 -10.20
CA LEU A 521 4.36 23.85 -10.03
C LEU A 521 4.20 25.28 -10.55
N ASP A 522 3.79 25.42 -11.81
CA ASP A 522 3.60 26.71 -12.48
C ASP A 522 2.49 27.53 -11.82
N ALA A 523 1.41 26.88 -11.38
CA ALA A 523 0.32 27.55 -10.69
C ALA A 523 0.77 28.14 -9.35
N ILE A 524 1.50 27.38 -8.52
CA ILE A 524 2.04 27.87 -7.24
C ILE A 524 3.01 29.01 -7.47
N LYS A 525 3.93 28.86 -8.44
CA LYS A 525 4.90 29.90 -8.78
C LYS A 525 4.21 31.18 -9.25
N THR A 526 3.15 31.09 -10.04
CA THR A 526 2.39 32.23 -10.54
C THR A 526 1.61 32.94 -9.44
N GLN A 527 1.00 32.20 -8.52
CA GLN A 527 0.24 32.73 -7.40
C GLN A 527 1.15 33.32 -6.31
N GLY A 528 2.35 32.78 -6.12
CA GLY A 528 3.31 33.16 -5.08
C GLY A 528 2.88 32.79 -3.67
N THR A 529 1.58 32.87 -3.37
CA THR A 529 0.99 32.50 -2.08
C THR A 529 -0.25 31.64 -2.32
N ILE A 530 -0.28 30.45 -1.70
CA ILE A 530 -1.41 29.54 -1.73
C ILE A 530 -2.03 29.40 -0.35
N THR A 531 -3.35 29.31 -0.30
CA THR A 531 -4.11 29.21 0.96
C THR A 531 -5.07 28.00 0.88
N PRO A 532 -5.06 27.11 1.88
CA PRO A 532 -6.02 26.02 1.93
C PRO A 532 -7.46 26.56 1.91
N ASN A 533 -8.32 25.94 1.10
CA ASN A 533 -9.74 26.28 1.07
C ASN A 533 -10.37 26.01 2.45
N PRO A 534 -10.89 27.04 3.16
CA PRO A 534 -11.53 26.82 4.46
C PRO A 534 -12.94 26.24 4.37
N ASN A 535 -13.55 26.25 3.17
CA ASN A 535 -14.93 25.87 2.93
C ASN A 535 -15.03 24.50 2.25
N LEU A 536 -14.41 23.47 2.85
CA LEU A 536 -14.51 22.10 2.35
C LEU A 536 -15.94 21.54 2.48
N GLY A 537 -16.27 20.55 1.63
CA GLY A 537 -17.60 19.91 1.57
C GLY A 537 -18.65 20.76 0.82
N GLN A 538 -18.21 21.77 0.07
CA GLN A 538 -19.11 22.53 -0.80
C GLN A 538 -19.19 21.95 -2.22
N ARG A 539 -18.05 21.48 -2.74
CA ARG A 539 -18.00 20.84 -4.07
C ARG A 539 -18.54 19.41 -4.01
N ILE A 540 -18.15 18.64 -2.98
CA ILE A 540 -18.51 17.22 -2.81
C ILE A 540 -19.23 17.03 -1.48
N LYS A 541 -20.52 16.66 -1.52
CA LYS A 541 -21.32 16.57 -0.30
C LYS A 541 -22.16 15.30 -0.24
N ALA A 542 -21.98 14.54 0.85
CA ALA A 542 -22.93 13.48 1.22
C ALA A 542 -24.27 14.10 1.66
N VAL A 543 -25.34 13.50 1.23
CA VAL A 543 -26.72 13.87 1.61
C VAL A 543 -27.51 12.59 1.91
N THR A 544 -28.52 12.71 2.74
CA THR A 544 -29.53 11.64 2.89
C THR A 544 -30.78 12.13 2.18
N VAL A 545 -31.22 11.37 1.18
CA VAL A 545 -32.48 11.67 0.47
C VAL A 545 -33.59 10.85 1.12
N PRO A 546 -34.65 11.51 1.62
CA PRO A 546 -35.78 10.84 2.30
C PRO A 546 -36.46 9.78 1.44
#